data_62f34c4695591da51cecdf04c701b12c
#
_entry.id   62f34c4695591da51cecdf04c701b12c
#
_cell.length_a   1.000
_cell.length_b   1.000
_cell.length_c   1.000
_cell.angle_alpha   90.00
_cell.angle_beta   90.00
_cell.angle_gamma   90.00
#
_symmetry.space_group_name_H-M   'P 1'
#
loop_
_entity.id
_entity.type
_entity.pdbx_description
1 polymer ?
#
loop_
_entity_poly.entity_id
_entity_poly.type
_entity_poly.pdbx_seq_one_letter_code
_entity_poly.pdbx_strand_id
1 'polypeptide(L)'
;VNVSNQKRRLAQFITPESIASLMAKWCLRGGKNKSILDPAVGPGTFFRAILRIDPSTRFSSKFVGFDLDENMLNICSSSFAQDLFFKLDLRKANFLLDDSNDLFDVIICNPPYLKFQDYEPKDQVIAKLQSHYRTKLSGFTNIYALFILKSLARLSNQGKAAFIVPSEFMNSDYGKAVKKLLLASGILKYVIVFDSKISLFEDALTTSSILLFEDSKERQEVEFINIENVEKINEVEKHLLTTDSRKPIGKKFEYSELEPNKKWRNYYYTEVKKYFPNTVPLRTYAKVTRGIATGANAFFIFSESKRKRYSIDPKFLIPCISKSMHAPGFFFTDSDFQTLKNLDKPVYLLNAYDSSDENTQKYIRQGEDQGLHLRFLTKMRKPWYSIEKRPPAPILATVFNRNGVRFVRNIAEVSNLTTFHCIYINRDESKFSKLLMTFFLSSLSHKLLLDSTREYGNGLRKLEPNDFNNSPVPDYDSFSSRELQYLIEIYEECRLIHGTQKLFTKIIEELDDFYQRKLSKL
;
A
#
# COMPACT_ATOMS: atom_id res chain seq x y z
N VAL A 1 -4.36 -29.53 7.65
CA VAL A 1 -4.03 -28.09 7.64
C VAL A 1 -3.71 -27.73 6.21
N ASN A 2 -4.55 -26.88 5.56
CA ASN A 2 -4.46 -26.54 4.13
C ASN A 2 -3.10 -25.87 3.78
N VAL A 3 -2.40 -26.39 2.79
CA VAL A 3 -1.12 -25.88 2.25
C VAL A 3 -1.20 -24.37 1.90
N SER A 4 -2.36 -23.88 1.48
CA SER A 4 -2.61 -22.45 1.20
C SER A 4 -2.55 -21.55 2.45
N ASN A 5 -2.91 -22.07 3.63
CA ASN A 5 -2.87 -21.31 4.88
C ASN A 5 -1.43 -21.22 5.44
N GLN A 6 -0.59 -22.21 5.19
CA GLN A 6 0.81 -22.20 5.62
C GLN A 6 1.64 -21.27 4.74
N LYS A 7 1.44 -21.27 3.41
CA LYS A 7 2.06 -20.31 2.47
C LYS A 7 1.74 -18.85 2.83
N ARG A 8 0.48 -18.55 3.18
CA ARG A 8 0.08 -17.21 3.64
C ARG A 8 0.70 -16.82 4.99
N ARG A 9 0.93 -17.79 5.87
CA ARG A 9 1.49 -17.55 7.21
C ARG A 9 2.97 -17.20 7.17
N LEU A 10 3.72 -17.72 6.20
CA LEU A 10 5.15 -17.49 6.00
C LEU A 10 5.43 -16.42 4.93
N ALA A 11 4.39 -15.86 4.28
CA ALA A 11 4.49 -14.88 3.20
C ALA A 11 5.50 -15.26 2.11
N GLN A 12 5.49 -16.55 1.71
CA GLN A 12 6.40 -17.14 0.73
C GLN A 12 5.92 -16.83 -0.69
N PHE A 13 6.63 -15.95 -1.39
CA PHE A 13 6.42 -15.64 -2.80
C PHE A 13 7.64 -16.08 -3.59
N ILE A 14 7.46 -17.07 -4.48
CA ILE A 14 8.55 -17.54 -5.34
C ILE A 14 8.84 -16.50 -6.42
N THR A 15 10.08 -16.04 -6.50
CA THR A 15 10.51 -15.05 -7.49
C THR A 15 10.45 -15.63 -8.91
N PRO A 16 9.82 -14.97 -9.88
CA PRO A 16 9.82 -15.38 -11.28
C PRO A 16 11.25 -15.50 -11.83
N GLU A 17 11.45 -16.48 -12.69
CA GLU A 17 12.79 -16.82 -13.18
C GLU A 17 13.47 -15.68 -13.97
N SER A 18 12.71 -14.91 -14.76
CA SER A 18 13.21 -13.73 -15.47
C SER A 18 13.74 -12.65 -14.52
N ILE A 19 13.05 -12.44 -13.39
CA ILE A 19 13.45 -11.47 -12.37
C ILE A 19 14.66 -11.97 -11.59
N ALA A 20 14.68 -13.25 -11.21
CA ALA A 20 15.84 -13.85 -10.57
C ALA A 20 17.09 -13.77 -11.47
N SER A 21 16.93 -13.99 -12.78
CA SER A 21 18.00 -13.85 -13.77
C SER A 21 18.50 -12.40 -13.86
N LEU A 22 17.60 -11.40 -13.95
CA LEU A 22 17.97 -9.97 -13.97
C LEU A 22 18.83 -9.59 -12.75
N MET A 23 18.36 -9.96 -11.55
CA MET A 23 19.04 -9.67 -10.30
C MET A 23 20.40 -10.39 -10.20
N ALA A 24 20.45 -11.67 -10.61
CA ALA A 24 21.67 -12.45 -10.59
C ALA A 24 22.72 -11.94 -11.58
N LYS A 25 22.33 -11.56 -12.81
CA LYS A 25 23.23 -10.94 -13.80
C LYS A 25 23.86 -9.65 -13.28
N TRP A 26 23.06 -8.80 -12.61
CA TRP A 26 23.59 -7.59 -11.96
C TRP A 26 24.64 -7.94 -10.88
N CYS A 27 24.32 -8.88 -9.99
CA CYS A 27 25.18 -9.24 -8.88
C CYS A 27 26.52 -9.89 -9.34
N LEU A 28 26.51 -10.60 -10.46
CA LEU A 28 27.69 -11.29 -10.97
C LEU A 28 28.69 -10.39 -11.72
N ARG A 29 28.31 -9.14 -12.04
CA ARG A 29 29.26 -8.20 -12.70
C ARG A 29 30.52 -8.01 -11.86
N GLY A 30 31.69 -8.05 -12.52
CA GLY A 30 32.96 -7.62 -11.93
C GLY A 30 33.76 -8.69 -11.18
N GLY A 31 33.58 -9.98 -11.43
CA GLY A 31 34.52 -10.95 -10.90
C GLY A 31 34.00 -12.36 -10.65
N LYS A 32 34.93 -13.30 -10.51
CA LYS A 32 34.77 -14.72 -10.15
C LYS A 32 35.10 -14.93 -8.66
N ASN A 33 34.82 -16.11 -8.11
CA ASN A 33 35.16 -16.50 -6.73
C ASN A 33 34.44 -15.66 -5.67
N LYS A 34 33.10 -15.66 -5.71
CA LYS A 34 32.29 -14.86 -4.80
C LYS A 34 31.71 -15.69 -3.65
N SER A 35 31.65 -15.10 -2.48
CA SER A 35 30.78 -15.56 -1.40
C SER A 35 29.38 -15.00 -1.62
N ILE A 36 28.38 -15.87 -1.66
CA ILE A 36 27.01 -15.55 -2.06
C ILE A 36 26.06 -15.88 -0.92
N LEU A 37 25.24 -14.91 -0.51
CA LEU A 37 24.22 -15.07 0.52
C LEU A 37 22.81 -14.86 -0.04
N ASP A 38 21.92 -15.79 0.29
CA ASP A 38 20.47 -15.56 0.24
C ASP A 38 19.89 -15.69 1.65
N PRO A 39 19.51 -14.57 2.30
CA PRO A 39 18.98 -14.56 3.67
C PRO A 39 17.60 -15.21 3.85
N ALA A 40 16.88 -15.49 2.75
CA ALA A 40 15.57 -16.13 2.72
C ALA A 40 15.49 -17.04 1.48
N VAL A 41 16.32 -18.09 1.46
CA VAL A 41 16.67 -18.85 0.25
C VAL A 41 15.50 -19.58 -0.40
N GLY A 42 14.46 -19.91 0.37
CA GLY A 42 13.32 -20.65 -0.14
C GLY A 42 13.74 -21.92 -0.89
N PRO A 43 13.18 -22.17 -2.09
CA PRO A 43 13.55 -23.35 -2.90
C PRO A 43 14.86 -23.15 -3.70
N GLY A 44 15.66 -22.14 -3.43
CA GLY A 44 16.95 -21.89 -4.09
C GLY A 44 16.87 -21.22 -5.47
N THR A 45 15.84 -20.43 -5.73
CA THR A 45 15.60 -19.81 -7.05
C THR A 45 16.77 -18.94 -7.51
N PHE A 46 17.33 -18.12 -6.63
CA PHE A 46 18.45 -17.26 -6.98
C PHE A 46 19.75 -18.04 -7.20
N PHE A 47 20.00 -19.08 -6.43
CA PHE A 47 21.18 -19.95 -6.63
C PHE A 47 21.12 -20.64 -7.98
N ARG A 48 19.94 -21.18 -8.37
CA ARG A 48 19.74 -21.74 -9.72
C ARG A 48 19.96 -20.70 -10.81
N ALA A 49 19.46 -19.47 -10.64
CA ALA A 49 19.66 -18.39 -11.61
C ALA A 49 21.15 -18.05 -11.78
N ILE A 50 21.90 -17.95 -10.69
CA ILE A 50 23.35 -17.70 -10.69
C ILE A 50 24.10 -18.80 -11.45
N LEU A 51 23.85 -20.07 -11.11
CA LEU A 51 24.52 -21.21 -11.76
C LEU A 51 24.17 -21.36 -13.25
N ARG A 52 22.97 -20.92 -13.64
CA ARG A 52 22.56 -20.90 -15.07
C ARG A 52 23.29 -19.81 -15.85
N ILE A 53 23.53 -18.64 -15.24
CA ILE A 53 24.20 -17.50 -15.86
C ILE A 53 25.71 -17.74 -15.96
N ASP A 54 26.32 -18.20 -14.87
CA ASP A 54 27.73 -18.55 -14.81
C ASP A 54 27.94 -19.91 -14.13
N PRO A 55 27.94 -21.01 -14.93
CA PRO A 55 28.15 -22.35 -14.40
C PRO A 55 29.48 -22.54 -13.68
N SER A 56 30.48 -21.67 -13.93
CA SER A 56 31.80 -21.78 -13.29
C SER A 56 31.77 -21.43 -11.80
N THR A 57 30.76 -20.69 -11.35
CA THR A 57 30.58 -20.29 -9.93
C THR A 57 30.42 -21.50 -9.01
N ARG A 58 29.95 -22.66 -9.52
CA ARG A 58 29.86 -23.91 -8.74
C ARG A 58 31.21 -24.39 -8.15
N PHE A 59 32.31 -24.09 -8.83
CA PHE A 59 33.65 -24.48 -8.41
C PHE A 59 34.35 -23.42 -7.58
N SER A 60 34.02 -22.16 -7.82
CA SER A 60 34.77 -20.99 -7.34
C SER A 60 34.07 -20.24 -6.22
N SER A 61 32.76 -20.45 -5.98
CA SER A 61 31.98 -19.67 -5.03
C SER A 61 31.43 -20.51 -3.89
N LYS A 62 31.21 -19.86 -2.73
CA LYS A 62 30.49 -20.43 -1.60
C LYS A 62 29.07 -19.85 -1.59
N PHE A 63 28.07 -20.72 -1.45
CA PHE A 63 26.66 -20.32 -1.37
C PHE A 63 26.13 -20.56 0.04
N VAL A 64 25.60 -19.54 0.67
CA VAL A 64 25.01 -19.61 2.01
C VAL A 64 23.53 -19.19 1.92
N GLY A 65 22.64 -20.05 2.40
CA GLY A 65 21.20 -19.82 2.41
C GLY A 65 20.59 -19.98 3.78
N PHE A 66 19.72 -19.06 4.18
CA PHE A 66 18.92 -19.16 5.40
C PHE A 66 17.45 -19.36 5.05
N ASP A 67 16.76 -20.23 5.77
CA ASP A 67 15.30 -20.30 5.79
C ASP A 67 14.83 -20.88 7.13
N LEU A 68 13.59 -20.55 7.52
CA LEU A 68 12.91 -21.15 8.67
C LEU A 68 12.15 -22.43 8.28
N ASP A 69 11.79 -22.56 7.01
CA ASP A 69 11.02 -23.69 6.49
C ASP A 69 11.94 -24.81 6.00
N GLU A 70 11.97 -25.89 6.76
CA GLU A 70 12.76 -27.09 6.43
C GLU A 70 12.38 -27.71 5.08
N ASN A 71 11.10 -27.64 4.69
CA ASN A 71 10.66 -28.16 3.40
C ASN A 71 11.30 -27.37 2.25
N MET A 72 11.41 -26.03 2.40
CA MET A 72 12.07 -25.19 1.40
C MET A 72 13.57 -25.50 1.32
N LEU A 73 14.24 -25.70 2.45
CA LEU A 73 15.65 -26.10 2.47
C LEU A 73 15.87 -27.46 1.83
N ASN A 74 14.97 -28.42 2.06
CA ASN A 74 15.03 -29.74 1.44
C ASN A 74 14.84 -29.65 -0.08
N ILE A 75 13.90 -28.84 -0.56
CA ILE A 75 13.73 -28.60 -2.01
C ILE A 75 14.98 -27.93 -2.59
N CYS A 76 15.53 -26.94 -1.90
CA CYS A 76 16.77 -26.30 -2.31
C CYS A 76 17.92 -27.30 -2.39
N SER A 77 18.19 -28.05 -1.32
CA SER A 77 19.24 -29.04 -1.27
C SER A 77 19.10 -30.12 -2.39
N SER A 78 17.89 -30.64 -2.59
CA SER A 78 17.60 -31.61 -3.62
C SER A 78 17.87 -31.10 -5.04
N SER A 79 17.65 -29.79 -5.26
CA SER A 79 17.91 -29.16 -6.57
C SER A 79 19.39 -29.16 -6.97
N PHE A 80 20.31 -29.35 -6.00
CA PHE A 80 21.77 -29.33 -6.21
C PHE A 80 22.45 -30.67 -5.81
N ALA A 81 21.70 -31.70 -5.41
CA ALA A 81 22.22 -32.93 -4.85
C ALA A 81 23.15 -33.71 -5.80
N GLN A 82 23.03 -33.50 -7.11
CA GLN A 82 23.88 -34.16 -8.11
C GLN A 82 25.19 -33.42 -8.39
N ASP A 83 25.38 -32.23 -7.84
CA ASP A 83 26.53 -31.36 -8.08
C ASP A 83 27.55 -31.50 -6.92
N LEU A 84 28.46 -32.44 -7.05
CA LEU A 84 29.48 -32.77 -6.03
C LEU A 84 30.45 -31.60 -5.73
N PHE A 85 30.55 -30.65 -6.62
CA PHE A 85 31.47 -29.50 -6.49
C PHE A 85 30.80 -28.25 -5.91
N PHE A 86 29.49 -28.26 -5.77
CA PHE A 86 28.73 -27.13 -5.31
C PHE A 86 28.84 -26.93 -3.80
N LYS A 87 29.50 -25.87 -3.37
CA LYS A 87 29.70 -25.53 -1.95
C LYS A 87 28.46 -24.82 -1.40
N LEU A 88 27.48 -25.61 -0.96
CA LEU A 88 26.19 -25.12 -0.43
C LEU A 88 26.14 -25.28 1.09
N ASP A 89 25.90 -24.17 1.80
CA ASP A 89 25.69 -24.10 3.25
C ASP A 89 24.27 -23.60 3.52
N LEU A 90 23.36 -24.53 3.81
CA LEU A 90 21.96 -24.23 4.12
C LEU A 90 21.75 -24.24 5.63
N ARG A 91 21.22 -23.15 6.16
CA ARG A 91 21.03 -22.94 7.60
C ARG A 91 19.54 -22.83 7.94
N LYS A 92 18.98 -23.80 8.67
CA LYS A 92 17.64 -23.72 9.26
C LYS A 92 17.69 -22.79 10.47
N ALA A 93 17.68 -21.47 10.21
CA ALA A 93 17.83 -20.45 11.21
C ALA A 93 17.14 -19.14 10.81
N ASN A 94 16.80 -18.35 11.83
CA ASN A 94 16.34 -17.00 11.62
C ASN A 94 17.53 -16.09 11.30
N PHE A 95 17.65 -15.67 10.06
CA PHE A 95 18.74 -14.78 9.63
C PHE A 95 18.84 -13.52 10.50
N LEU A 96 17.72 -12.93 10.92
CA LEU A 96 17.75 -11.71 11.75
C LEU A 96 18.38 -11.94 13.14
N LEU A 97 18.38 -13.17 13.62
CA LEU A 97 18.97 -13.58 14.91
C LEU A 97 20.37 -14.22 14.79
N ASP A 98 20.85 -14.44 13.56
CA ASP A 98 22.18 -15.02 13.36
C ASP A 98 23.30 -14.07 13.82
N ASP A 99 24.30 -14.58 14.52
CA ASP A 99 25.42 -13.82 15.10
C ASP A 99 26.73 -13.96 14.32
N SER A 100 26.74 -14.72 13.22
CA SER A 100 27.94 -14.82 12.39
C SER A 100 28.31 -13.46 11.81
N ASN A 101 29.61 -13.20 11.69
CA ASN A 101 30.14 -11.97 11.09
C ASN A 101 30.66 -12.21 9.67
N ASP A 102 30.16 -13.28 9.00
CA ASP A 102 30.54 -13.58 7.63
C ASP A 102 30.19 -12.40 6.71
N LEU A 103 31.14 -12.00 5.86
CA LEU A 103 30.93 -11.01 4.82
C LEU A 103 30.73 -11.71 3.47
N PHE A 104 29.91 -11.09 2.62
CA PHE A 104 29.53 -11.66 1.33
C PHE A 104 29.73 -10.68 0.18
N ASP A 105 30.26 -11.17 -0.94
CA ASP A 105 30.46 -10.37 -2.14
C ASP A 105 29.16 -10.14 -2.92
N VAL A 106 28.22 -11.07 -2.76
CA VAL A 106 26.88 -11.00 -3.34
C VAL A 106 25.85 -11.32 -2.30
N ILE A 107 24.86 -10.45 -2.17
CA ILE A 107 23.65 -10.71 -1.38
C ILE A 107 22.44 -10.56 -2.30
N ILE A 108 21.63 -11.60 -2.42
CA ILE A 108 20.46 -11.60 -3.30
C ILE A 108 19.28 -12.21 -2.55
N CYS A 109 18.16 -11.50 -2.49
CA CYS A 109 17.07 -11.88 -1.61
C CYS A 109 15.70 -11.42 -2.06
N ASN A 110 14.71 -12.27 -1.87
CA ASN A 110 13.30 -11.93 -1.77
C ASN A 110 12.87 -12.13 -0.31
N PRO A 111 12.97 -11.10 0.55
CA PRO A 111 12.71 -11.26 1.98
C PRO A 111 11.20 -11.45 2.24
N PRO A 112 10.79 -12.02 3.40
CA PRO A 112 9.39 -12.21 3.72
C PRO A 112 8.63 -10.87 3.87
N TYR A 113 7.40 -10.78 3.29
CA TYR A 113 6.56 -9.57 3.28
C TYR A 113 5.57 -9.55 4.47
N LEU A 114 6.08 -9.79 5.67
CA LEU A 114 5.29 -9.77 6.89
C LEU A 114 5.29 -8.40 7.55
N LYS A 115 4.14 -8.02 8.09
CA LYS A 115 4.09 -6.87 8.99
C LYS A 115 4.81 -7.22 10.28
N PHE A 116 5.54 -6.27 10.82
CA PHE A 116 6.34 -6.48 12.01
C PHE A 116 5.52 -6.92 13.24
N GLN A 117 4.30 -6.42 13.36
CA GLN A 117 3.36 -6.82 14.43
C GLN A 117 2.95 -8.30 14.37
N ASP A 118 3.00 -8.91 13.18
CA ASP A 118 2.59 -10.28 12.93
C ASP A 118 3.77 -11.27 12.94
N TYR A 119 4.99 -10.74 13.26
CA TYR A 119 6.22 -11.53 13.29
C TYR A 119 6.59 -11.93 14.71
N GLU A 120 6.78 -13.20 14.92
CA GLU A 120 7.36 -13.74 16.15
C GLU A 120 8.75 -14.30 15.83
N PRO A 121 9.78 -13.91 16.51
CA PRO A 121 9.97 -13.20 17.78
C PRO A 121 10.39 -11.72 17.62
N LYS A 122 9.46 -10.85 17.34
CA LYS A 122 9.72 -9.42 17.04
C LYS A 122 10.56 -8.71 18.11
N ASP A 123 10.25 -8.92 19.39
CA ASP A 123 10.91 -8.18 20.48
C ASP A 123 12.39 -8.57 20.62
N GLN A 124 12.72 -9.86 20.42
CA GLN A 124 14.12 -10.33 20.40
C GLN A 124 14.90 -9.74 19.23
N VAL A 125 14.29 -9.71 18.05
CA VAL A 125 14.90 -9.14 16.83
C VAL A 125 15.14 -7.65 16.98
N ILE A 126 14.15 -6.90 17.51
CA ILE A 126 14.34 -5.46 17.79
C ILE A 126 15.48 -5.24 18.75
N ALA A 127 15.43 -5.86 19.92
CA ALA A 127 16.45 -5.66 20.97
C ALA A 127 17.85 -5.92 20.42
N LYS A 128 18.01 -7.02 19.66
CA LYS A 128 19.29 -7.40 19.07
C LYS A 128 19.78 -6.39 18.02
N LEU A 129 18.92 -6.03 17.06
CA LEU A 129 19.31 -5.11 15.98
C LEU A 129 19.50 -3.68 16.49
N GLN A 130 18.70 -3.20 17.45
CA GLN A 130 18.89 -1.89 18.07
C GLN A 130 20.20 -1.80 18.84
N SER A 131 20.54 -2.85 19.59
CA SER A 131 21.82 -2.93 20.30
C SER A 131 23.00 -2.91 19.32
N HIS A 132 22.94 -3.74 18.27
CA HIS A 132 24.03 -3.89 17.31
C HIS A 132 24.24 -2.64 16.43
N TYR A 133 23.15 -2.05 15.89
CA TYR A 133 23.25 -0.91 14.97
C TYR A 133 23.07 0.45 15.63
N ARG A 134 22.88 0.52 16.95
CA ARG A 134 22.66 1.75 17.73
C ARG A 134 21.62 2.70 17.12
N THR A 135 20.57 2.14 16.53
CA THR A 135 19.53 2.89 15.83
C THR A 135 18.14 2.53 16.38
N LYS A 136 17.25 3.53 16.44
CA LYS A 136 15.85 3.27 16.81
C LYS A 136 15.12 2.63 15.63
N LEU A 137 14.67 1.40 15.83
CA LEU A 137 13.90 0.65 14.82
C LEU A 137 12.39 0.87 14.94
N SER A 138 11.94 1.75 15.83
CA SER A 138 10.55 2.19 15.93
C SER A 138 10.14 2.85 14.61
N GLY A 139 9.11 2.32 13.93
CA GLY A 139 8.63 2.78 12.63
C GLY A 139 8.89 1.82 11.47
N PHE A 140 9.66 0.76 11.66
CA PHE A 140 9.73 -0.32 10.68
C PHE A 140 8.49 -1.21 10.82
N THR A 141 7.57 -1.09 9.88
CA THR A 141 6.32 -1.85 9.92
C THR A 141 6.38 -3.18 9.15
N ASN A 142 7.47 -3.43 8.42
CA ASN A 142 7.65 -4.64 7.61
C ASN A 142 9.04 -5.26 7.83
N ILE A 143 9.06 -6.58 7.90
CA ILE A 143 10.25 -7.38 8.16
C ILE A 143 11.33 -7.23 7.09
N TYR A 144 10.96 -7.09 5.83
CA TYR A 144 11.93 -6.96 4.73
C TYR A 144 12.95 -5.82 4.95
N ALA A 145 12.55 -4.73 5.61
CA ALA A 145 13.47 -3.62 5.90
C ALA A 145 14.59 -4.04 6.86
N LEU A 146 14.30 -4.92 7.81
CA LEU A 146 15.30 -5.48 8.73
C LEU A 146 16.25 -6.45 8.01
N PHE A 147 15.71 -7.24 7.06
CA PHE A 147 16.54 -8.08 6.19
C PHE A 147 17.53 -7.23 5.39
N ILE A 148 17.08 -6.15 4.76
CA ILE A 148 17.96 -5.23 4.04
C ILE A 148 19.03 -4.67 4.98
N LEU A 149 18.64 -4.11 6.14
CA LEU A 149 19.57 -3.52 7.12
C LEU A 149 20.68 -4.51 7.49
N LYS A 150 20.31 -5.71 7.93
CA LYS A 150 21.27 -6.71 8.36
C LYS A 150 22.12 -7.24 7.20
N SER A 151 21.54 -7.40 6.02
CA SER A 151 22.27 -7.86 4.83
C SER A 151 23.31 -6.85 4.39
N LEU A 152 22.96 -5.55 4.32
CA LEU A 152 23.93 -4.52 3.93
C LEU A 152 25.11 -4.41 4.89
N ALA A 153 24.89 -4.69 6.17
CA ALA A 153 25.98 -4.74 7.17
C ALA A 153 26.90 -5.97 6.98
N ARG A 154 26.49 -6.95 6.20
CA ARG A 154 27.27 -8.13 5.83
C ARG A 154 27.82 -8.09 4.41
N LEU A 155 27.69 -6.96 3.73
CA LEU A 155 28.23 -6.78 2.40
C LEU A 155 29.74 -6.53 2.50
N SER A 156 30.53 -7.25 1.73
CA SER A 156 31.97 -7.04 1.61
C SER A 156 32.29 -5.75 0.84
N ASN A 157 33.49 -5.24 0.98
CA ASN A 157 33.96 -4.11 0.16
C ASN A 157 33.83 -4.46 -1.34
N GLN A 158 33.30 -3.53 -2.12
CA GLN A 158 32.96 -3.72 -3.55
C GLN A 158 31.89 -4.79 -3.80
N GLY A 159 31.20 -5.23 -2.75
CA GLY A 159 30.11 -6.19 -2.85
C GLY A 159 28.87 -5.58 -3.50
N LYS A 160 27.98 -6.45 -3.98
CA LYS A 160 26.70 -6.09 -4.58
C LYS A 160 25.54 -6.78 -3.88
N ALA A 161 24.46 -6.03 -3.70
CA ALA A 161 23.25 -6.60 -3.14
C ALA A 161 22.02 -6.28 -4.00
N ALA A 162 21.12 -7.25 -4.15
CA ALA A 162 19.88 -7.12 -4.88
C ALA A 162 18.71 -7.64 -4.03
N PHE A 163 17.70 -6.81 -3.85
CA PHE A 163 16.47 -7.17 -3.11
C PHE A 163 15.26 -6.91 -3.97
N ILE A 164 14.31 -7.86 -3.97
CA ILE A 164 12.96 -7.61 -4.48
C ILE A 164 12.02 -7.42 -3.30
N VAL A 165 11.33 -6.28 -3.24
CA VAL A 165 10.49 -5.88 -2.11
C VAL A 165 9.22 -5.18 -2.57
N PRO A 166 8.15 -5.13 -1.75
CA PRO A 166 6.97 -4.32 -2.07
C PRO A 166 7.33 -2.85 -2.24
N SER A 167 6.84 -2.22 -3.31
CA SER A 167 7.09 -0.79 -3.59
C SER A 167 6.27 0.16 -2.70
N GLU A 168 5.36 -0.37 -1.90
CA GLU A 168 4.44 0.39 -1.03
C GLU A 168 5.16 1.38 -0.09
N PHE A 169 6.35 1.02 0.40
CA PHE A 169 7.14 1.89 1.28
C PHE A 169 7.50 3.22 0.63
N MET A 170 7.64 3.27 -0.67
CA MET A 170 8.03 4.49 -1.38
C MET A 170 7.02 5.62 -1.19
N ASN A 171 5.74 5.29 -0.99
CA ASN A 171 4.63 6.23 -0.97
C ASN A 171 3.84 6.22 0.35
N SER A 172 4.25 5.42 1.35
CA SER A 172 3.59 5.31 2.66
C SER A 172 4.33 6.09 3.76
N ASP A 173 3.61 6.42 4.83
CA ASP A 173 4.20 7.12 5.99
C ASP A 173 5.26 6.27 6.71
N TYR A 174 5.02 4.97 6.86
CA TYR A 174 6.02 4.07 7.46
C TYR A 174 7.29 3.95 6.61
N GLY A 175 7.19 4.17 5.32
CA GLY A 175 8.31 4.11 4.39
C GLY A 175 9.37 5.19 4.62
N LYS A 176 9.07 6.24 5.40
CA LYS A 176 10.07 7.26 5.77
C LYS A 176 11.29 6.66 6.45
N ALA A 177 11.07 5.72 7.39
CA ALA A 177 12.14 5.04 8.08
C ALA A 177 12.95 4.13 7.13
N VAL A 178 12.27 3.41 6.26
CA VAL A 178 12.93 2.56 5.23
C VAL A 178 13.77 3.42 4.30
N LYS A 179 13.21 4.51 3.76
CA LYS A 179 13.92 5.44 2.87
C LYS A 179 15.16 6.06 3.54
N LYS A 180 15.05 6.46 4.81
CA LYS A 180 16.21 6.94 5.58
C LYS A 180 17.31 5.89 5.67
N LEU A 181 16.95 4.64 5.92
CA LEU A 181 17.89 3.52 5.97
C LEU A 181 18.58 3.30 4.62
N LEU A 182 17.80 3.28 3.53
CA LEU A 182 18.33 3.10 2.17
C LEU A 182 19.34 4.20 1.82
N LEU A 183 19.00 5.45 2.12
CA LEU A 183 19.89 6.59 1.85
C LEU A 183 21.11 6.61 2.79
N ALA A 184 20.94 6.23 4.06
CA ALA A 184 22.06 6.15 5.01
C ALA A 184 23.09 5.09 4.64
N SER A 185 22.72 4.08 3.84
CA SER A 185 23.66 3.08 3.34
C SER A 185 24.73 3.68 2.42
N GLY A 186 24.43 4.76 1.71
CA GLY A 186 25.33 5.40 0.75
C GLY A 186 25.65 4.58 -0.50
N ILE A 187 25.07 3.38 -0.65
CA ILE A 187 25.41 2.40 -1.69
C ILE A 187 24.23 1.95 -2.56
N LEU A 188 23.04 2.56 -2.39
CA LEU A 188 21.88 2.32 -3.28
C LEU A 188 22.18 2.89 -4.67
N LYS A 189 22.06 2.10 -5.73
CA LYS A 189 22.40 2.49 -7.10
C LYS A 189 21.18 2.58 -8.01
N TYR A 190 20.27 1.60 -7.91
CA TYR A 190 19.07 1.56 -8.73
C TYR A 190 17.83 1.25 -7.87
N VAL A 191 16.73 1.91 -8.22
CA VAL A 191 15.38 1.63 -7.74
C VAL A 191 14.52 1.32 -8.97
N ILE A 192 14.26 0.05 -9.22
CA ILE A 192 13.47 -0.42 -10.36
C ILE A 192 12.08 -0.74 -9.87
N VAL A 193 11.07 -0.04 -10.39
CA VAL A 193 9.68 -0.17 -9.96
C VAL A 193 8.85 -0.80 -11.08
N PHE A 194 8.04 -1.79 -10.75
CA PHE A 194 7.10 -2.39 -11.69
C PHE A 194 5.75 -1.68 -11.59
N ASP A 195 5.19 -1.28 -12.75
CA ASP A 195 3.84 -0.72 -12.81
C ASP A 195 2.81 -1.70 -12.23
N SER A 196 1.76 -1.18 -11.62
CA SER A 196 0.70 -1.97 -10.99
C SER A 196 -0.05 -2.91 -11.95
N LYS A 197 0.09 -2.70 -13.26
CA LYS A 197 -0.47 -3.57 -14.31
C LYS A 197 0.35 -4.84 -14.51
N ILE A 198 1.62 -4.85 -14.05
CA ILE A 198 2.52 -6.00 -14.15
C ILE A 198 2.42 -6.79 -12.84
N SER A 199 1.75 -7.93 -12.87
CA SER A 199 1.73 -8.85 -11.73
C SER A 199 2.93 -9.79 -11.82
N LEU A 200 3.92 -9.59 -10.96
CA LEU A 200 5.08 -10.49 -10.86
C LEU A 200 4.78 -11.76 -10.06
N PHE A 201 3.81 -11.68 -9.16
CA PHE A 201 3.42 -12.79 -8.28
C PHE A 201 1.93 -13.05 -8.45
N GLU A 202 1.54 -14.29 -8.78
CA GLU A 202 0.15 -14.68 -9.05
C GLU A 202 -0.78 -14.42 -7.85
N ASP A 203 -0.28 -14.54 -6.61
CA ASP A 203 -1.06 -14.43 -5.38
C ASP A 203 -0.84 -13.12 -4.60
N ALA A 204 -0.02 -12.18 -5.09
CA ALA A 204 0.29 -10.95 -4.37
C ALA A 204 -0.46 -9.74 -4.92
N LEU A 205 -1.21 -9.07 -4.05
CA LEU A 205 -1.86 -7.78 -4.32
C LEU A 205 -0.91 -6.57 -4.14
N THR A 206 0.41 -6.79 -4.24
CA THR A 206 1.41 -5.74 -4.03
C THR A 206 2.19 -5.47 -5.30
N THR A 207 2.44 -4.21 -5.61
CA THR A 207 3.43 -3.81 -6.60
C THR A 207 4.82 -4.08 -6.04
N SER A 208 5.74 -4.52 -6.90
CA SER A 208 7.10 -4.89 -6.49
C SER A 208 8.12 -3.87 -6.98
N SER A 209 9.25 -3.81 -6.30
CA SER A 209 10.42 -3.05 -6.73
C SER A 209 11.71 -3.86 -6.50
N ILE A 210 12.70 -3.64 -7.34
CA ILE A 210 14.04 -4.16 -7.13
C ILE A 210 14.92 -3.02 -6.66
N LEU A 211 15.65 -3.26 -5.57
CA LEU A 211 16.64 -2.36 -5.02
C LEU A 211 18.02 -2.96 -5.26
N LEU A 212 18.88 -2.24 -5.97
CA LEU A 212 20.24 -2.68 -6.28
C LEU A 212 21.25 -1.79 -5.58
N PHE A 213 22.18 -2.43 -4.88
CA PHE A 213 23.23 -1.79 -4.08
C PHE A 213 24.59 -2.22 -4.58
N GLU A 214 25.52 -1.27 -4.66
CA GLU A 214 26.90 -1.53 -5.02
C GLU A 214 27.82 -0.67 -4.17
N ASP A 215 28.68 -1.33 -3.38
CA ASP A 215 29.71 -0.62 -2.62
C ASP A 215 30.81 -0.17 -3.58
N SER A 216 30.77 1.09 -3.98
CA SER A 216 31.76 1.71 -4.85
C SER A 216 32.28 3.01 -4.23
N LYS A 217 33.55 3.36 -4.54
CA LYS A 217 34.18 4.60 -4.04
C LYS A 217 33.74 5.86 -4.81
N GLU A 218 32.97 5.71 -5.88
CA GLU A 218 32.52 6.83 -6.71
C GLU A 218 31.31 7.52 -6.10
N ARG A 219 31.18 8.84 -6.34
CA ARG A 219 29.99 9.62 -5.97
C ARG A 219 28.77 8.97 -6.58
N GLN A 220 27.81 8.60 -5.74
CA GLN A 220 26.71 7.76 -6.18
C GLN A 220 25.47 8.59 -6.46
N GLU A 221 24.99 8.43 -7.67
CA GLU A 221 23.64 8.81 -8.08
C GLU A 221 22.75 7.58 -7.96
N VAL A 222 21.48 7.80 -7.64
CA VAL A 222 20.46 6.75 -7.67
C VAL A 222 19.62 6.92 -8.93
N GLU A 223 19.54 5.87 -9.75
CA GLU A 223 18.67 5.85 -10.92
C GLU A 223 17.35 5.17 -10.60
N PHE A 224 16.24 5.88 -10.81
CA PHE A 224 14.88 5.39 -10.68
C PHE A 224 14.34 4.98 -12.04
N ILE A 225 13.99 3.71 -12.19
CA ILE A 225 13.51 3.13 -13.45
C ILE A 225 12.10 2.61 -13.25
N ASN A 226 11.14 3.03 -14.08
CA ASN A 226 9.79 2.49 -14.09
C ASN A 226 9.63 1.48 -15.23
N ILE A 227 9.22 0.25 -14.91
CA ILE A 227 8.91 -0.80 -15.87
C ILE A 227 7.41 -0.81 -16.12
N GLU A 228 6.98 -0.32 -17.27
CA GLU A 228 5.58 -0.16 -17.66
C GLU A 228 5.03 -1.39 -18.42
N ASN A 229 5.92 -2.18 -19.02
CA ASN A 229 5.58 -3.39 -19.76
C ASN A 229 6.73 -4.42 -19.66
N VAL A 230 6.44 -5.66 -20.07
CA VAL A 230 7.40 -6.78 -19.98
C VAL A 230 8.62 -6.58 -20.89
N GLU A 231 8.45 -5.92 -22.04
CA GLU A 231 9.52 -5.67 -23.01
C GLU A 231 10.62 -4.78 -22.42
N LYS A 232 10.25 -3.84 -21.55
CA LYS A 232 11.18 -2.95 -20.86
C LYS A 232 12.12 -3.69 -19.89
N ILE A 233 11.78 -4.88 -19.46
CA ILE A 233 12.67 -5.72 -18.63
C ILE A 233 13.96 -6.03 -19.36
N ASN A 234 13.89 -6.36 -20.65
CA ASN A 234 15.07 -6.64 -21.49
C ASN A 234 15.94 -5.40 -21.70
N GLU A 235 15.32 -4.23 -21.83
CA GLU A 235 16.03 -2.96 -21.93
C GLU A 235 16.77 -2.63 -20.64
N VAL A 236 16.11 -2.80 -19.50
CA VAL A 236 16.69 -2.64 -18.16
C VAL A 236 17.85 -3.61 -17.96
N GLU A 237 17.68 -4.87 -18.34
CA GLU A 237 18.76 -5.86 -18.24
C GLU A 237 20.00 -5.42 -19.05
N LYS A 238 19.83 -5.02 -20.30
CA LYS A 238 20.93 -4.50 -21.14
C LYS A 238 21.60 -3.29 -20.49
N HIS A 239 20.82 -2.34 -20.01
CA HIS A 239 21.34 -1.14 -19.34
C HIS A 239 22.16 -1.47 -18.09
N LEU A 240 21.66 -2.37 -17.25
CA LEU A 240 22.37 -2.80 -16.04
C LEU A 240 23.68 -3.54 -16.33
N LEU A 241 23.82 -4.17 -17.49
CA LEU A 241 24.99 -4.94 -17.88
C LEU A 241 26.04 -4.13 -18.64
N THR A 242 25.67 -3.00 -19.22
CA THR A 242 26.60 -2.12 -19.91
C THR A 242 27.40 -1.26 -18.92
N THR A 243 28.70 -1.14 -19.15
CA THR A 243 29.59 -0.26 -18.35
C THR A 243 29.45 1.20 -18.72
N ASP A 244 28.87 1.50 -19.89
CA ASP A 244 28.67 2.88 -20.38
C ASP A 244 27.27 3.40 -20.02
N SER A 245 27.11 3.81 -18.77
CA SER A 245 25.85 4.35 -18.23
C SER A 245 25.60 5.83 -18.57
N ARG A 246 26.22 6.37 -19.65
CA ARG A 246 26.08 7.78 -20.04
C ARG A 246 24.65 8.17 -20.44
N LYS A 247 23.84 7.21 -20.88
CA LYS A 247 22.41 7.44 -21.15
C LYS A 247 21.57 6.67 -20.15
N PRO A 248 21.00 7.34 -19.13
CA PRO A 248 20.06 6.70 -18.21
C PRO A 248 18.79 6.30 -18.99
N ILE A 249 18.19 5.17 -18.63
CA ILE A 249 16.85 4.76 -19.10
C ILE A 249 15.76 5.18 -18.13
N GLY A 250 16.15 5.59 -16.94
CA GLY A 250 15.32 6.17 -15.89
C GLY A 250 15.69 7.62 -15.59
N LYS A 251 15.36 8.06 -14.39
CA LYS A 251 15.74 9.38 -13.87
C LYS A 251 16.83 9.22 -12.83
N LYS A 252 17.93 9.96 -12.98
CA LYS A 252 19.03 9.99 -12.01
C LYS A 252 18.90 11.16 -11.06
N PHE A 253 19.25 10.91 -9.80
CA PHE A 253 19.26 11.90 -8.73
C PHE A 253 20.50 11.72 -7.87
N GLU A 254 21.10 12.81 -7.44
CA GLU A 254 22.10 12.78 -6.38
C GLU A 254 21.43 12.41 -5.04
N TYR A 255 22.18 11.80 -4.12
CA TYR A 255 21.67 11.47 -2.79
C TYR A 255 21.10 12.66 -2.03
N SER A 256 21.67 13.86 -2.23
CA SER A 256 21.22 15.12 -1.64
C SER A 256 19.84 15.57 -2.10
N GLU A 257 19.40 15.13 -3.28
CA GLU A 257 18.09 15.45 -3.85
C GLU A 257 16.99 14.50 -3.37
N LEU A 258 17.38 13.37 -2.76
CA LEU A 258 16.45 12.33 -2.32
C LEU A 258 15.96 12.59 -0.90
N GLU A 259 14.70 12.95 -0.78
CA GLU A 259 14.08 13.26 0.50
C GLU A 259 13.28 12.07 1.05
N PRO A 260 13.63 11.51 2.23
CA PRO A 260 12.89 10.41 2.85
C PRO A 260 11.43 10.77 3.18
N ASN A 261 11.15 12.04 3.42
CA ASN A 261 9.81 12.51 3.79
C ASN A 261 8.88 12.68 2.58
N LYS A 262 9.42 12.79 1.37
CA LYS A 262 8.65 12.87 0.13
C LYS A 262 8.22 11.49 -0.35
N LYS A 263 7.15 11.44 -1.13
CA LYS A 263 6.75 10.24 -1.87
C LYS A 263 7.73 10.01 -3.01
N TRP A 264 8.38 8.85 -3.04
CA TRP A 264 9.38 8.52 -4.06
C TRP A 264 8.78 8.22 -5.43
N ARG A 265 7.45 8.05 -5.53
CA ARG A 265 6.77 7.98 -6.83
C ARG A 265 7.16 9.13 -7.75
N ASN A 266 7.37 10.31 -7.21
CA ASN A 266 7.77 11.49 -7.97
C ASN A 266 9.13 11.35 -8.69
N TYR A 267 9.97 10.40 -8.26
CA TYR A 267 11.27 10.16 -8.86
C TYR A 267 11.22 9.19 -10.05
N TYR A 268 10.24 8.28 -10.13
CA TYR A 268 10.15 7.31 -11.22
C TYR A 268 8.97 7.50 -12.17
N TYR A 269 7.97 8.27 -11.78
CA TYR A 269 6.81 8.52 -12.63
C TYR A 269 7.02 9.74 -13.53
N THR A 270 6.70 9.60 -14.83
CA THR A 270 6.95 10.64 -15.84
C THR A 270 5.72 11.46 -16.19
N GLU A 271 4.56 11.26 -15.55
CA GLU A 271 3.46 12.17 -15.77
C GLU A 271 3.90 13.60 -15.46
N VAL A 272 3.83 14.44 -16.48
CA VAL A 272 4.14 15.86 -16.37
C VAL A 272 3.27 16.44 -15.27
N LYS A 273 3.86 16.71 -14.11
CA LYS A 273 3.20 17.48 -13.06
C LYS A 273 2.86 18.85 -13.67
N LYS A 274 1.64 18.98 -14.17
CA LYS A 274 1.09 20.32 -14.36
C LYS A 274 1.12 20.99 -13.00
N TYR A 275 1.93 22.02 -12.87
CA TYR A 275 1.95 22.81 -11.66
C TYR A 275 0.62 23.57 -11.55
N PHE A 276 -0.11 23.33 -10.48
CA PHE A 276 -1.37 24.01 -10.17
C PHE A 276 -1.15 24.94 -8.96
N PRO A 277 -0.70 26.19 -9.17
CA PRO A 277 -0.34 27.09 -8.07
C PRO A 277 -1.53 27.49 -7.20
N ASN A 278 -2.74 27.53 -7.77
CA ASN A 278 -3.96 27.96 -7.07
C ASN A 278 -4.64 26.81 -6.33
N THR A 279 -3.85 25.99 -5.63
CA THR A 279 -4.35 24.86 -4.83
C THR A 279 -3.83 24.91 -3.41
N VAL A 280 -4.65 24.43 -2.48
CA VAL A 280 -4.34 24.26 -1.06
C VAL A 280 -4.59 22.81 -0.63
N PRO A 281 -4.00 22.33 0.46
CA PRO A 281 -4.33 21.01 0.98
C PRO A 281 -5.80 20.93 1.40
N LEU A 282 -6.48 19.79 1.15
CA LEU A 282 -7.88 19.56 1.52
C LEU A 282 -8.17 19.88 2.99
N ARG A 283 -7.19 19.66 3.90
CA ARG A 283 -7.32 19.99 5.32
C ARG A 283 -7.63 21.45 5.60
N THR A 284 -7.45 22.35 4.64
CA THR A 284 -7.84 23.76 4.73
C THR A 284 -9.36 23.91 4.87
N TYR A 285 -10.13 23.04 4.22
CA TYR A 285 -11.59 23.10 4.17
C TYR A 285 -12.28 21.92 4.85
N ALA A 286 -11.60 20.77 5.00
CA ALA A 286 -12.20 19.57 5.52
C ALA A 286 -11.20 18.68 6.28
N LYS A 287 -11.73 17.82 7.15
CA LYS A 287 -10.97 16.78 7.84
C LYS A 287 -11.45 15.41 7.36
N VAL A 288 -10.50 14.61 6.89
CA VAL A 288 -10.78 13.23 6.46
C VAL A 288 -10.43 12.25 7.56
N THR A 289 -11.35 11.33 7.85
CA THR A 289 -11.17 10.24 8.82
C THR A 289 -11.64 8.92 8.21
N ARG A 290 -11.31 7.79 8.85
CA ARG A 290 -11.89 6.50 8.44
C ARG A 290 -13.36 6.44 8.78
N GLY A 291 -14.13 5.62 8.05
CA GLY A 291 -15.44 5.19 8.49
C GLY A 291 -15.38 4.30 9.73
N ILE A 292 -16.53 3.97 10.30
CA ILE A 292 -16.64 3.20 11.54
C ILE A 292 -16.06 1.81 11.34
N ALA A 293 -15.14 1.41 12.21
CA ALA A 293 -14.52 0.09 12.22
C ALA A 293 -15.18 -0.78 13.28
N THR A 294 -15.92 -1.80 12.91
CA THR A 294 -16.61 -2.66 13.90
C THR A 294 -15.72 -3.75 14.50
N GLY A 295 -14.78 -4.29 13.74
CA GLY A 295 -13.99 -5.49 14.09
C GLY A 295 -14.75 -6.81 13.86
N ALA A 296 -16.07 -6.74 13.66
CA ALA A 296 -16.94 -7.89 13.44
C ALA A 296 -18.19 -7.50 12.63
N ASN A 297 -17.99 -7.07 11.38
CA ASN A 297 -19.08 -6.54 10.53
C ASN A 297 -20.32 -7.45 10.49
N ALA A 298 -20.13 -8.78 10.36
CA ALA A 298 -21.24 -9.72 10.31
C ALA A 298 -22.13 -9.70 11.57
N PHE A 299 -21.53 -9.40 12.73
CA PHE A 299 -22.26 -9.23 13.99
C PHE A 299 -22.96 -7.87 14.03
N PHE A 300 -22.25 -6.78 13.81
CA PHE A 300 -22.75 -5.42 14.04
C PHE A 300 -23.72 -4.92 12.96
N ILE A 301 -23.73 -5.49 11.77
CA ILE A 301 -24.55 -5.00 10.66
C ILE A 301 -25.83 -5.81 10.53
N PHE A 302 -26.96 -5.10 10.34
CA PHE A 302 -28.29 -5.66 10.26
C PHE A 302 -28.99 -5.28 8.95
N SER A 303 -29.72 -6.24 8.39
CA SER A 303 -30.85 -6.02 7.49
C SER A 303 -32.14 -5.98 8.29
N GLU A 304 -33.24 -5.63 7.66
CA GLU A 304 -34.55 -5.63 8.33
C GLU A 304 -34.96 -7.04 8.75
N SER A 305 -34.70 -8.06 7.93
CA SER A 305 -34.97 -9.46 8.26
C SER A 305 -34.13 -9.93 9.46
N LYS A 306 -32.84 -9.57 9.49
CA LYS A 306 -31.95 -9.89 10.63
C LYS A 306 -32.42 -9.19 11.91
N ARG A 307 -32.82 -7.91 11.83
CA ARG A 307 -33.40 -7.17 12.96
C ARG A 307 -34.60 -7.89 13.56
N LYS A 308 -35.55 -8.25 12.69
CA LYS A 308 -36.79 -9.00 13.12
C LYS A 308 -36.46 -10.34 13.74
N ARG A 309 -35.54 -11.11 13.10
CA ARG A 309 -35.12 -12.44 13.59
C ARG A 309 -34.58 -12.42 15.02
N TYR A 310 -33.83 -11.39 15.37
CA TYR A 310 -33.26 -11.23 16.73
C TYR A 310 -34.08 -10.31 17.63
N SER A 311 -35.21 -9.82 17.14
CA SER A 311 -36.12 -8.91 17.86
C SER A 311 -35.40 -7.67 18.40
N ILE A 312 -34.45 -7.13 17.65
CA ILE A 312 -33.72 -5.91 18.04
C ILE A 312 -34.60 -4.69 17.87
N ASP A 313 -34.75 -3.88 18.94
CA ASP A 313 -35.48 -2.61 18.89
C ASP A 313 -34.81 -1.64 17.92
N PRO A 314 -35.55 -1.02 16.98
CA PRO A 314 -34.99 -0.02 16.02
C PRO A 314 -34.18 1.09 16.65
N LYS A 315 -34.47 1.49 17.90
CA LYS A 315 -33.71 2.55 18.61
C LYS A 315 -32.23 2.21 18.83
N PHE A 316 -31.87 0.92 18.80
CA PHE A 316 -30.48 0.46 18.91
C PHE A 316 -29.79 0.29 17.55
N LEU A 317 -30.41 0.73 16.48
CA LEU A 317 -29.89 0.61 15.13
C LEU A 317 -29.75 1.99 14.49
N ILE A 318 -28.57 2.28 13.98
CA ILE A 318 -28.29 3.52 13.21
C ILE A 318 -28.27 3.20 11.72
N PRO A 319 -28.92 4.02 10.87
CA PRO A 319 -28.80 3.93 9.42
C PRO A 319 -27.33 3.98 8.98
N CYS A 320 -26.92 3.06 8.09
CA CYS A 320 -25.51 2.90 7.75
C CYS A 320 -25.28 2.35 6.34
N ILE A 321 -24.37 2.94 5.59
CA ILE A 321 -23.83 2.35 4.36
C ILE A 321 -22.74 1.33 4.73
N SER A 322 -23.05 0.05 4.58
CA SER A 322 -22.14 -1.04 4.97
C SER A 322 -21.18 -1.49 3.87
N LYS A 323 -21.49 -1.24 2.60
CA LYS A 323 -20.68 -1.63 1.42
C LYS A 323 -20.62 -0.49 0.42
N SER A 324 -19.50 -0.33 -0.28
CA SER A 324 -19.34 0.72 -1.30
C SER A 324 -20.30 0.58 -2.48
N MET A 325 -20.74 -0.64 -2.80
CA MET A 325 -21.74 -0.91 -3.85
C MET A 325 -23.16 -0.46 -3.47
N HIS A 326 -23.43 -0.16 -2.19
CA HIS A 326 -24.72 0.37 -1.75
C HIS A 326 -24.91 1.86 -2.11
N ALA A 327 -23.83 2.57 -2.41
CA ALA A 327 -23.86 3.95 -2.87
C ALA A 327 -23.07 4.07 -4.19
N PRO A 328 -23.63 3.58 -5.31
CA PRO A 328 -22.93 3.53 -6.59
C PRO A 328 -22.81 4.90 -7.28
N GLY A 329 -23.70 5.84 -6.99
CA GLY A 329 -23.77 7.18 -7.57
C GLY A 329 -22.90 8.22 -6.84
N PHE A 330 -23.04 9.48 -7.28
CA PHE A 330 -22.37 10.63 -6.67
C PHE A 330 -23.18 11.26 -5.52
N PHE A 331 -24.44 10.91 -5.43
CA PHE A 331 -25.36 11.33 -4.38
C PHE A 331 -25.98 10.09 -3.74
N PHE A 332 -26.18 10.14 -2.43
CA PHE A 332 -26.91 9.12 -1.69
C PHE A 332 -28.02 9.79 -0.90
N THR A 333 -29.25 9.48 -1.28
CA THR A 333 -30.48 10.12 -0.80
C THR A 333 -31.29 9.20 0.12
N ASP A 334 -32.32 9.74 0.78
CA ASP A 334 -33.28 8.95 1.56
C ASP A 334 -33.97 7.88 0.69
N SER A 335 -34.30 8.21 -0.56
CA SER A 335 -34.87 7.26 -1.51
C SER A 335 -33.94 6.08 -1.78
N ASP A 336 -32.62 6.32 -1.92
CA ASP A 336 -31.63 5.26 -2.09
C ASP A 336 -31.56 4.38 -0.85
N PHE A 337 -31.59 4.98 0.34
CA PHE A 337 -31.59 4.26 1.60
C PHE A 337 -32.84 3.39 1.73
N GLN A 338 -34.04 3.89 1.44
CA GLN A 338 -35.27 3.14 1.49
C GLN A 338 -35.29 2.00 0.47
N THR A 339 -34.75 2.22 -0.72
CA THR A 339 -34.59 1.18 -1.76
C THR A 339 -33.74 0.02 -1.24
N LEU A 340 -32.59 0.31 -0.63
CA LEU A 340 -31.73 -0.71 -0.04
C LEU A 340 -32.41 -1.46 1.11
N LYS A 341 -33.15 -0.75 1.94
CA LYS A 341 -33.93 -1.34 3.04
C LYS A 341 -34.98 -2.30 2.52
N ASN A 342 -35.75 -1.89 1.51
CA ASN A 342 -36.80 -2.70 0.88
C ASN A 342 -36.23 -3.96 0.19
N LEU A 343 -35.00 -3.90 -0.31
CA LEU A 343 -34.25 -5.04 -0.85
C LEU A 343 -33.59 -5.89 0.25
N ASP A 344 -33.92 -5.68 1.49
CA ASP A 344 -33.34 -6.33 2.68
C ASP A 344 -31.80 -6.30 2.72
N LYS A 345 -31.21 -5.22 2.21
CA LYS A 345 -29.75 -5.04 2.32
C LYS A 345 -29.37 -4.69 3.75
N PRO A 346 -28.14 -5.03 4.18
CA PRO A 346 -27.63 -4.70 5.51
C PRO A 346 -27.31 -3.20 5.62
N VAL A 347 -28.27 -2.42 6.10
CA VAL A 347 -28.27 -0.94 6.13
C VAL A 347 -28.36 -0.36 7.53
N TYR A 348 -28.23 -1.19 8.55
CA TYR A 348 -28.23 -0.74 9.94
C TYR A 348 -26.98 -1.20 10.67
N LEU A 349 -26.48 -0.33 11.55
CA LEU A 349 -25.37 -0.60 12.45
C LEU A 349 -25.88 -0.66 13.90
N LEU A 350 -25.55 -1.73 14.61
CA LEU A 350 -25.93 -1.91 16.02
C LEU A 350 -25.18 -0.90 16.91
N ASN A 351 -25.95 -0.13 17.68
CA ASN A 351 -25.48 0.82 18.69
C ASN A 351 -26.19 0.52 20.01
N ALA A 352 -25.72 -0.50 20.71
CA ALA A 352 -26.34 -1.03 21.91
C ALA A 352 -25.61 -0.63 23.21
N TYR A 353 -24.85 0.47 23.21
CA TYR A 353 -23.99 0.87 24.33
C TYR A 353 -24.76 0.93 25.68
N ASP A 354 -25.97 1.51 25.69
CA ASP A 354 -26.79 1.70 26.88
C ASP A 354 -28.01 0.76 26.89
N SER A 355 -27.95 -0.36 26.16
CA SER A 355 -29.10 -1.25 26.05
C SER A 355 -29.29 -2.11 27.29
N SER A 356 -30.47 -1.98 27.94
CA SER A 356 -30.98 -2.91 28.93
C SER A 356 -32.03 -3.89 28.35
N ASP A 357 -32.28 -3.84 27.04
CA ASP A 357 -33.24 -4.68 26.35
C ASP A 357 -32.80 -6.14 26.35
N GLU A 358 -33.68 -7.05 26.79
CA GLU A 358 -33.38 -8.47 26.97
C GLU A 358 -32.93 -9.14 25.65
N ASN A 359 -33.62 -8.86 24.56
CA ASN A 359 -33.29 -9.44 23.24
C ASN A 359 -31.92 -8.96 22.73
N THR A 360 -31.65 -7.68 22.91
CA THR A 360 -30.33 -7.09 22.54
C THR A 360 -29.23 -7.69 23.40
N GLN A 361 -29.45 -7.86 24.72
CA GLN A 361 -28.48 -8.50 25.61
C GLN A 361 -28.28 -9.99 25.29
N LYS A 362 -29.34 -10.70 24.91
CA LYS A 362 -29.23 -12.08 24.43
C LYS A 362 -28.40 -12.18 23.17
N TYR A 363 -28.59 -11.24 22.23
CA TYR A 363 -27.78 -11.18 21.02
C TYR A 363 -26.30 -10.86 21.30
N ILE A 364 -26.01 -9.96 22.26
CA ILE A 364 -24.66 -9.64 22.70
C ILE A 364 -23.97 -10.88 23.29
N ARG A 365 -24.64 -11.65 24.15
CA ARG A 365 -24.13 -12.91 24.72
C ARG A 365 -23.77 -13.93 23.62
N GLN A 366 -24.56 -14.05 22.55
CA GLN A 366 -24.21 -14.90 21.42
C GLN A 366 -22.90 -14.45 20.74
N GLY A 367 -22.62 -13.15 20.73
CA GLY A 367 -21.34 -12.62 20.25
C GLY A 367 -20.16 -12.99 21.15
N GLU A 368 -20.37 -13.05 22.46
CA GLU A 368 -19.38 -13.51 23.43
C GLU A 368 -19.10 -15.00 23.27
N ASP A 369 -20.14 -15.82 23.12
CA ASP A 369 -20.01 -17.26 22.84
C ASP A 369 -19.21 -17.55 21.57
N GLN A 370 -19.29 -16.66 20.57
CA GLN A 370 -18.49 -16.72 19.34
C GLN A 370 -17.07 -16.15 19.50
N GLY A 371 -16.67 -15.71 20.68
CA GLY A 371 -15.37 -15.12 20.95
C GLY A 371 -15.14 -13.74 20.30
N LEU A 372 -16.21 -13.04 19.88
CA LEU A 372 -16.06 -11.75 19.20
C LEU A 372 -15.47 -10.66 20.09
N HIS A 373 -15.70 -10.73 21.39
CA HIS A 373 -15.15 -9.82 22.41
C HIS A 373 -13.62 -9.94 22.56
N LEU A 374 -13.01 -11.06 22.10
CA LEU A 374 -11.57 -11.32 22.17
C LEU A 374 -10.80 -10.81 20.95
N ARG A 375 -11.49 -10.32 19.90
CA ARG A 375 -10.83 -9.83 18.69
C ARG A 375 -10.09 -8.51 18.96
N PHE A 376 -9.04 -8.24 18.17
CA PHE A 376 -8.14 -7.10 18.38
C PHE A 376 -8.87 -5.76 18.59
N LEU A 377 -9.88 -5.42 17.76
CA LEU A 377 -10.58 -4.15 17.88
C LEU A 377 -11.62 -4.14 19.00
N THR A 378 -12.35 -5.24 19.19
CA THR A 378 -13.44 -5.30 20.15
C THR A 378 -12.95 -5.42 21.58
N LYS A 379 -11.87 -6.18 21.84
CA LYS A 379 -11.29 -6.32 23.18
C LYS A 379 -10.79 -5.00 23.79
N MET A 380 -10.50 -4.01 22.95
CA MET A 380 -10.03 -2.69 23.41
C MET A 380 -11.16 -1.74 23.81
N ARG A 381 -12.42 -2.14 23.59
CA ARG A 381 -13.61 -1.33 23.88
C ARG A 381 -14.25 -1.69 25.21
N LYS A 382 -14.89 -0.71 25.82
CA LYS A 382 -15.63 -0.90 27.07
C LYS A 382 -17.01 -0.22 26.94
N PRO A 383 -18.10 -1.00 26.82
CA PRO A 383 -18.15 -2.46 26.61
C PRO A 383 -17.63 -2.87 25.22
N TRP A 384 -17.29 -4.16 25.02
CA TRP A 384 -16.68 -4.68 23.79
C TRP A 384 -17.52 -4.42 22.53
N TYR A 385 -18.83 -4.39 22.70
CA TYR A 385 -19.82 -4.14 21.64
C TYR A 385 -20.09 -2.65 21.36
N SER A 386 -19.40 -1.73 22.02
CA SER A 386 -19.51 -0.32 21.72
C SER A 386 -18.94 0.00 20.33
N ILE A 387 -19.49 1.02 19.70
CA ILE A 387 -19.01 1.54 18.42
C ILE A 387 -18.52 2.97 18.57
N GLU A 388 -17.72 3.42 17.60
CA GLU A 388 -17.29 4.82 17.56
C GLU A 388 -18.50 5.73 17.31
N LYS A 389 -18.72 6.71 18.19
CA LYS A 389 -19.75 7.74 18.00
C LYS A 389 -19.20 8.84 17.09
N ARG A 390 -19.78 8.96 15.89
CA ARG A 390 -19.45 10.00 14.92
C ARG A 390 -20.72 10.48 14.24
N PRO A 391 -20.84 11.80 13.94
CA PRO A 391 -21.93 12.29 13.10
C PRO A 391 -21.79 11.70 11.69
N PRO A 392 -22.87 11.56 10.92
CA PRO A 392 -22.80 11.29 9.50
C PRO A 392 -21.90 12.30 8.78
N ALA A 393 -21.02 11.84 7.91
CA ALA A 393 -20.18 12.75 7.15
C ALA A 393 -20.94 13.28 5.92
N PRO A 394 -20.82 14.57 5.59
CA PRO A 394 -21.51 15.16 4.43
C PRO A 394 -20.98 14.61 3.09
N ILE A 395 -19.71 14.22 3.02
CA ILE A 395 -19.11 13.63 1.81
C ILE A 395 -18.37 12.34 2.21
N LEU A 396 -18.56 11.32 1.39
CA LEU A 396 -17.90 10.02 1.52
C LEU A 396 -16.94 9.81 0.35
N ALA A 397 -15.78 9.19 0.60
CA ALA A 397 -14.82 8.82 -0.44
C ALA A 397 -14.49 7.33 -0.36
N THR A 398 -14.53 6.61 -1.49
CA THR A 398 -14.19 5.18 -1.52
C THR A 398 -12.74 4.94 -1.16
N VAL A 399 -12.49 3.90 -0.35
CA VAL A 399 -11.15 3.56 0.14
C VAL A 399 -10.32 2.85 -0.91
N PHE A 400 -10.92 1.84 -1.56
CA PHE A 400 -10.28 1.04 -2.60
C PHE A 400 -10.87 1.35 -3.97
N ASN A 401 -10.00 1.58 -4.95
CA ASN A 401 -10.40 2.04 -6.27
C ASN A 401 -9.55 1.39 -7.37
N ARG A 402 -10.18 1.01 -8.48
CA ARG A 402 -9.48 0.60 -9.70
C ARG A 402 -9.55 1.71 -10.78
N ASN A 403 -10.68 2.39 -10.84
CA ASN A 403 -10.99 3.40 -11.87
C ASN A 403 -11.04 4.83 -11.32
N GLY A 404 -10.32 5.11 -10.24
CA GLY A 404 -10.35 6.41 -9.57
C GLY A 404 -11.24 6.43 -8.32
N VAL A 405 -11.02 7.40 -7.47
CA VAL A 405 -11.78 7.59 -6.22
C VAL A 405 -13.18 8.07 -6.55
N ARG A 406 -14.19 7.39 -6.02
CA ARG A 406 -15.56 7.88 -6.09
C ARG A 406 -15.92 8.63 -4.83
N PHE A 407 -16.43 9.84 -5.02
CA PHE A 407 -16.98 10.68 -3.96
C PHE A 407 -18.50 10.60 -3.99
N VAL A 408 -19.10 10.58 -2.82
CA VAL A 408 -20.56 10.48 -2.66
C VAL A 408 -21.01 11.57 -1.70
N ARG A 409 -21.90 12.45 -2.14
CA ARG A 409 -22.61 13.39 -1.27
C ARG A 409 -23.67 12.62 -0.49
N ASN A 410 -23.53 12.57 0.82
CA ASN A 410 -24.41 11.85 1.74
C ASN A 410 -25.59 12.75 2.15
N ILE A 411 -26.61 12.83 1.32
CA ILE A 411 -27.81 13.66 1.57
C ILE A 411 -28.72 12.99 2.61
N ALA A 412 -28.74 11.66 2.64
CA ALA A 412 -29.53 10.89 3.61
C ALA A 412 -28.96 10.91 5.04
N GLU A 413 -27.84 11.59 5.26
CA GLU A 413 -27.20 11.73 6.58
C GLU A 413 -27.05 10.39 7.35
N VAL A 414 -26.63 9.35 6.64
CA VAL A 414 -26.42 8.01 7.22
C VAL A 414 -24.94 7.79 7.57
N SER A 415 -24.70 6.98 8.60
CA SER A 415 -23.35 6.54 8.96
C SER A 415 -22.72 5.65 7.88
N ASN A 416 -21.42 5.40 7.95
CA ASN A 416 -20.72 4.50 7.04
C ASN A 416 -19.63 3.68 7.73
N LEU A 417 -19.38 2.49 7.20
CA LEU A 417 -18.25 1.65 7.61
C LEU A 417 -16.96 2.05 6.87
N THR A 418 -15.86 1.34 7.21
CA THR A 418 -14.51 1.54 6.65
C THR A 418 -14.39 1.29 5.15
N THR A 419 -15.46 0.99 4.43
CA THR A 419 -15.50 0.97 2.96
C THR A 419 -15.44 2.35 2.33
N PHE A 420 -15.77 3.39 3.13
CA PHE A 420 -15.62 4.79 2.79
C PHE A 420 -14.84 5.53 3.87
N HIS A 421 -14.08 6.53 3.46
CA HIS A 421 -13.62 7.60 4.33
C HIS A 421 -14.69 8.67 4.49
N CYS A 422 -14.68 9.32 5.65
CA CYS A 422 -15.56 10.41 6.02
C CYS A 422 -14.85 11.74 5.77
N ILE A 423 -15.45 12.66 5.03
CA ILE A 423 -14.94 14.01 4.79
C ILE A 423 -15.86 14.97 5.53
N TYR A 424 -15.39 15.51 6.66
CA TYR A 424 -16.10 16.49 7.48
C TYR A 424 -15.64 17.89 7.14
N ILE A 425 -16.56 18.79 6.89
CA ILE A 425 -16.25 20.17 6.49
C ILE A 425 -15.89 21.01 7.74
N ASN A 426 -14.82 21.80 7.67
CA ASN A 426 -14.31 22.60 8.78
C ASN A 426 -14.88 24.03 8.82
N ARG A 427 -15.58 24.44 7.75
CA ARG A 427 -16.11 25.79 7.55
C ARG A 427 -17.62 25.73 7.33
N ASP A 428 -18.22 26.70 6.63
CA ASP A 428 -19.62 26.63 6.21
C ASP A 428 -19.89 25.35 5.42
N GLU A 429 -20.50 24.36 6.10
CA GLU A 429 -20.75 23.03 5.52
C GLU A 429 -21.67 23.11 4.31
N SER A 430 -22.70 23.97 4.35
CA SER A 430 -23.66 24.08 3.28
C SER A 430 -23.04 24.57 1.98
N LYS A 431 -22.09 25.49 2.07
CA LYS A 431 -21.33 26.04 0.95
C LYS A 431 -20.19 25.13 0.51
N PHE A 432 -19.30 24.77 1.43
CA PHE A 432 -18.07 24.05 1.05
C PHE A 432 -18.29 22.58 0.68
N SER A 433 -19.36 21.93 1.18
CA SER A 433 -19.71 20.60 0.67
C SER A 433 -20.10 20.61 -0.81
N LYS A 434 -20.77 21.67 -1.28
CA LYS A 434 -21.13 21.85 -2.70
C LYS A 434 -19.89 22.13 -3.54
N LEU A 435 -19.05 23.09 -3.12
CA LEU A 435 -17.83 23.46 -3.84
C LEU A 435 -16.84 22.30 -3.95
N LEU A 436 -16.62 21.55 -2.87
CA LEU A 436 -15.74 20.37 -2.91
C LEU A 436 -16.33 19.26 -3.80
N MET A 437 -17.65 19.05 -3.77
CA MET A 437 -18.27 18.05 -4.65
C MET A 437 -18.11 18.40 -6.13
N THR A 438 -18.27 19.66 -6.56
CA THR A 438 -18.03 20.03 -7.97
C THR A 438 -16.59 19.76 -8.38
N PHE A 439 -15.61 20.03 -7.52
CA PHE A 439 -14.22 19.65 -7.80
C PHE A 439 -14.03 18.13 -7.85
N PHE A 440 -14.59 17.39 -6.92
CA PHE A 440 -14.47 15.92 -6.88
C PHE A 440 -15.19 15.21 -8.05
N LEU A 441 -16.15 15.85 -8.70
CA LEU A 441 -16.79 15.36 -9.92
C LEU A 441 -15.89 15.56 -11.14
N SER A 442 -14.98 16.54 -11.14
CA SER A 442 -14.09 16.81 -12.26
C SER A 442 -13.05 15.72 -12.48
N SER A 443 -12.65 15.49 -13.73
CA SER A 443 -11.56 14.56 -14.05
C SER A 443 -10.21 15.08 -13.57
N LEU A 444 -10.07 16.40 -13.40
CA LEU A 444 -8.86 17.01 -12.86
C LEU A 444 -8.61 16.60 -11.41
N SER A 445 -9.67 16.50 -10.59
CA SER A 445 -9.55 16.01 -9.21
C SER A 445 -8.96 14.61 -9.17
N HIS A 446 -9.40 13.73 -10.06
CA HIS A 446 -8.90 12.37 -10.17
C HIS A 446 -7.40 12.33 -10.53
N LYS A 447 -6.97 13.19 -11.48
CA LYS A 447 -5.54 13.31 -11.85
C LYS A 447 -4.69 13.79 -10.67
N LEU A 448 -5.13 14.81 -9.95
CA LEU A 448 -4.40 15.35 -8.78
C LEU A 448 -4.37 14.36 -7.60
N LEU A 449 -5.44 13.61 -7.39
CA LEU A 449 -5.49 12.59 -6.34
C LEU A 449 -4.64 11.36 -6.67
N LEU A 450 -4.44 11.01 -7.95
CA LEU A 450 -3.60 9.89 -8.36
C LEU A 450 -2.18 9.99 -7.79
N ASP A 451 -1.61 11.19 -7.74
CA ASP A 451 -0.28 11.42 -7.17
C ASP A 451 -0.21 11.12 -5.66
N SER A 452 -1.36 11.11 -4.98
CA SER A 452 -1.46 10.82 -3.55
C SER A 452 -1.80 9.36 -3.25
N THR A 453 -2.17 8.55 -4.25
CA THR A 453 -2.59 7.15 -4.05
C THR A 453 -1.42 6.22 -3.71
N ARG A 454 -1.75 5.17 -2.94
CA ARG A 454 -0.90 3.99 -2.77
C ARG A 454 -1.36 2.94 -3.75
N GLU A 455 -0.43 2.39 -4.51
CA GLU A 455 -0.72 1.37 -5.50
C GLU A 455 -0.49 -0.04 -4.92
N TYR A 456 -1.44 -0.91 -5.21
CA TYR A 456 -1.41 -2.33 -4.90
C TYR A 456 -1.49 -3.12 -6.21
N GLY A 457 -1.17 -4.41 -6.18
CA GLY A 457 -1.23 -5.27 -7.36
C GLY A 457 -2.60 -5.26 -8.05
N ASN A 458 -2.63 -5.60 -9.34
CA ASN A 458 -3.81 -5.61 -10.20
C ASN A 458 -4.52 -4.24 -10.32
N GLY A 459 -3.76 -3.15 -10.29
CA GLY A 459 -4.29 -1.79 -10.46
C GLY A 459 -5.16 -1.30 -9.31
N LEU A 460 -5.19 -2.01 -8.17
CA LEU A 460 -5.91 -1.57 -6.99
C LEU A 460 -5.18 -0.40 -6.34
N ARG A 461 -5.89 0.72 -6.17
CA ARG A 461 -5.37 1.92 -5.52
C ARG A 461 -6.09 2.19 -4.22
N LYS A 462 -5.35 2.71 -3.24
CA LYS A 462 -5.87 3.09 -1.93
C LYS A 462 -5.38 4.48 -1.55
N LEU A 463 -6.26 5.25 -0.95
CA LEU A 463 -5.93 6.49 -0.26
C LEU A 463 -6.20 6.31 1.24
N GLU A 464 -5.26 6.72 2.07
CA GLU A 464 -5.49 6.81 3.51
C GLU A 464 -5.97 8.21 3.89
N PRO A 465 -6.62 8.40 5.05
CA PRO A 465 -7.12 9.71 5.45
C PRO A 465 -6.07 10.83 5.39
N ASN A 466 -4.82 10.52 5.76
CA ASN A 466 -3.75 11.51 5.73
C ASN A 466 -3.33 11.88 4.30
N ASP A 467 -3.43 10.94 3.36
CA ASP A 467 -3.18 11.21 1.94
C ASP A 467 -4.23 12.17 1.38
N PHE A 468 -5.51 11.98 1.73
CA PHE A 468 -6.59 12.90 1.38
C PHE A 468 -6.41 14.28 2.02
N ASN A 469 -6.12 14.34 3.34
CA ASN A 469 -5.94 15.62 4.04
C ASN A 469 -4.85 16.51 3.41
N ASN A 470 -3.85 15.89 2.78
CA ASN A 470 -2.74 16.57 2.10
C ASN A 470 -2.93 16.69 0.58
N SER A 471 -4.01 16.17 0.02
CA SER A 471 -4.27 16.24 -1.42
C SER A 471 -4.63 17.67 -1.83
N PRO A 472 -4.18 18.14 -3.01
CA PRO A 472 -4.47 19.46 -3.50
C PRO A 472 -5.95 19.59 -3.91
N VAL A 473 -6.58 20.67 -3.47
CA VAL A 473 -7.91 21.13 -3.88
C VAL A 473 -7.83 22.61 -4.26
N PRO A 474 -8.80 23.16 -5.02
CA PRO A 474 -8.81 24.58 -5.36
C PRO A 474 -8.72 25.47 -4.11
N ASP A 475 -7.97 26.55 -4.21
CA ASP A 475 -8.01 27.62 -3.21
C ASP A 475 -9.25 28.49 -3.43
N TYR A 476 -10.38 28.09 -2.84
CA TYR A 476 -11.65 28.79 -3.00
C TYR A 476 -11.64 30.21 -2.41
N ASP A 477 -10.69 30.54 -1.54
CA ASP A 477 -10.55 31.91 -1.02
C ASP A 477 -10.01 32.86 -2.11
N SER A 478 -9.39 32.33 -3.17
CA SER A 478 -8.95 33.09 -4.36
C SER A 478 -10.04 33.31 -5.42
N PHE A 479 -11.22 32.69 -5.26
CA PHE A 479 -12.30 32.76 -6.23
C PHE A 479 -13.21 33.97 -5.97
N SER A 480 -13.67 34.63 -7.04
CA SER A 480 -14.69 35.68 -6.93
C SER A 480 -16.05 35.13 -6.46
N SER A 481 -16.86 35.96 -5.88
CA SER A 481 -18.24 35.59 -5.47
C SER A 481 -19.05 35.02 -6.64
N ARG A 482 -18.87 35.56 -7.86
CA ARG A 482 -19.55 35.06 -9.06
C ARG A 482 -19.11 33.66 -9.44
N GLU A 483 -17.81 33.34 -9.35
CA GLU A 483 -17.28 31.99 -9.63
C GLU A 483 -17.75 30.97 -8.61
N LEU A 484 -17.80 31.36 -7.33
CA LEU A 484 -18.33 30.48 -6.28
C LEU A 484 -19.82 30.20 -6.46
N GLN A 485 -20.60 31.25 -6.82
CA GLN A 485 -22.02 31.10 -7.08
C GLN A 485 -22.28 30.19 -8.30
N TYR A 486 -21.55 30.37 -9.38
CA TYR A 486 -21.60 29.53 -10.56
C TYR A 486 -21.34 28.04 -10.23
N LEU A 487 -20.33 27.72 -9.41
CA LEU A 487 -20.07 26.34 -9.00
C LEU A 487 -21.22 25.76 -8.14
N ILE A 488 -21.85 26.59 -7.30
CA ILE A 488 -23.00 26.16 -6.50
C ILE A 488 -24.20 25.84 -7.41
N GLU A 489 -24.42 26.64 -8.43
CA GLU A 489 -25.49 26.43 -9.42
C GLU A 489 -25.27 25.11 -10.20
N ILE A 490 -24.05 24.86 -10.67
CA ILE A 490 -23.69 23.59 -11.29
C ILE A 490 -23.90 22.40 -10.34
N TYR A 491 -23.54 22.55 -9.05
CA TYR A 491 -23.81 21.48 -8.08
C TYR A 491 -25.31 21.16 -7.97
N GLU A 492 -26.16 22.19 -7.90
CA GLU A 492 -27.62 21.96 -7.83
C GLU A 492 -28.15 21.32 -9.11
N GLU A 493 -27.63 21.70 -10.29
CA GLU A 493 -27.96 21.05 -11.54
C GLU A 493 -27.55 19.56 -11.53
N CYS A 494 -26.31 19.24 -11.11
CA CYS A 494 -25.86 17.85 -10.94
C CYS A 494 -26.79 17.04 -10.05
N ARG A 495 -27.28 17.65 -8.96
CA ARG A 495 -28.19 17.00 -8.02
C ARG A 495 -29.54 16.67 -8.64
N LEU A 496 -30.07 17.56 -9.49
CA LEU A 496 -31.35 17.38 -10.15
C LEU A 496 -31.32 16.32 -11.26
N ILE A 497 -30.23 16.23 -12.01
CA ILE A 497 -30.11 15.29 -13.13
C ILE A 497 -29.50 13.93 -12.72
N HIS A 498 -29.37 13.70 -11.42
CA HIS A 498 -28.83 12.45 -10.87
C HIS A 498 -29.59 11.24 -11.48
N GLY A 499 -28.87 10.44 -12.29
CA GLY A 499 -29.41 9.30 -13.05
C GLY A 499 -29.43 9.48 -14.57
N THR A 500 -29.21 10.69 -15.12
CA THR A 500 -29.19 10.93 -16.56
C THR A 500 -27.75 11.07 -17.08
N GLN A 501 -27.16 9.95 -17.50
CA GLN A 501 -25.73 9.82 -17.81
C GLN A 501 -25.19 10.82 -18.86
N LYS A 502 -25.94 11.10 -19.93
CA LYS A 502 -25.49 11.96 -21.03
C LYS A 502 -25.39 13.45 -20.62
N LEU A 503 -26.35 13.96 -19.85
CA LEU A 503 -26.32 15.32 -19.31
C LEU A 503 -25.20 15.48 -18.30
N PHE A 504 -24.99 14.47 -17.47
CA PHE A 504 -23.95 14.47 -16.45
C PHE A 504 -22.53 14.55 -17.06
N THR A 505 -22.27 13.86 -18.18
CA THR A 505 -20.99 13.94 -18.91
C THR A 505 -20.68 15.37 -19.37
N LYS A 506 -21.69 16.08 -19.92
CA LYS A 506 -21.51 17.46 -20.36
C LYS A 506 -21.13 18.41 -19.21
N ILE A 507 -21.75 18.23 -18.06
CA ILE A 507 -21.41 19.05 -16.88
C ILE A 507 -19.99 18.74 -16.37
N ILE A 508 -19.56 17.48 -16.43
CA ILE A 508 -18.17 17.15 -16.06
C ILE A 508 -17.17 17.85 -16.99
N GLU A 509 -17.43 17.87 -18.29
CA GLU A 509 -16.60 18.58 -19.28
C GLU A 509 -16.54 20.09 -18.95
N GLU A 510 -17.66 20.71 -18.61
CA GLU A 510 -17.73 22.10 -18.21
C GLU A 510 -16.94 22.40 -16.93
N LEU A 511 -17.05 21.52 -15.92
CA LEU A 511 -16.26 21.61 -14.70
C LEU A 511 -14.76 21.43 -14.96
N ASP A 512 -14.38 20.51 -15.86
CA ASP A 512 -12.98 20.28 -16.24
C ASP A 512 -12.38 21.53 -16.90
N ASP A 513 -13.10 22.15 -17.82
CA ASP A 513 -12.70 23.38 -18.48
C ASP A 513 -12.57 24.54 -17.49
N PHE A 514 -13.53 24.66 -16.57
CA PHE A 514 -13.47 25.69 -15.53
C PHE A 514 -12.25 25.52 -14.62
N TYR A 515 -12.07 24.34 -14.02
CA TYR A 515 -10.96 24.09 -13.10
C TYR A 515 -9.60 24.08 -13.81
N GLN A 516 -9.52 23.59 -15.05
CA GLN A 516 -8.30 23.62 -15.82
C GLN A 516 -7.82 25.07 -16.06
N ARG A 517 -8.72 25.98 -16.42
CA ARG A 517 -8.41 27.43 -16.58
C ARG A 517 -8.02 28.07 -15.25
N LYS A 518 -8.78 27.79 -14.19
CA LYS A 518 -8.61 28.47 -12.89
C LYS A 518 -7.36 28.02 -12.13
N LEU A 519 -6.98 26.76 -12.23
CA LEU A 519 -5.89 26.18 -11.45
C LEU A 519 -4.56 26.11 -12.19
N SER A 520 -4.56 26.14 -13.53
CA SER A 520 -3.32 26.19 -14.32
C SER A 520 -2.65 27.57 -14.20
N LYS A 521 -1.32 27.62 -14.33
CA LYS A 521 -0.63 28.90 -14.56
C LYS A 521 -1.19 29.54 -15.83
N LEU A 522 -1.52 30.81 -15.74
CA LEU A 522 -1.63 31.67 -16.91
C LEU A 522 -0.29 31.84 -17.58
#